data_521641b6be1da6cde87cbe13fa86cd82
#
_entry.id   521641b6be1da6cde87cbe13fa86cd82
#
_cell.length_a   1.000
_cell.length_b   1.000
_cell.length_c   1.000
_cell.angle_alpha   90.00
_cell.angle_beta   90.00
_cell.angle_gamma   90.00
#
_symmetry.space_group_name_H-M   'P 1'
#
loop_
_entity.id
_entity.type
_entity.pdbx_description
1 polymer ?
#
loop_
_entity_poly.entity_id
_entity_poly.type
_entity_poly.pdbx_seq_one_letter_code
_entity_poly.pdbx_strand_id
1 'polypeptide(L)'
;MIYLDSAATSFFRPPEVLEAVAGAMTSFGNPSRGGCGPSLLASRTVFQAREALNRLFDGDGPEQVAFTANSTESLNLAIKGLLKPGELAVSTMMEHNSVLRPLYEMEGQGAKLLLAGCDEKGRLLYEDLEEKIRRGAKLAVVTHASNVTGNRNDLRRIGKICRETGTLLIVDVSQTAGIFPISMKEDNIDVVCFTGHKSLMGPQGTGGLCVRKGVEIRPLLSGGSGILTFEKEHPSAMPVRLEAGTLNTHGIAGLLAGVRYLMEEERWKNFQEKELRLAELFYRELKDCPKFIFYGDPAGGLRVPVISLNLREEDSGEVSDWLFHEYGICTRPGGHCAPLMHEFFHTERQGMVRFSFSHGNTEEEVRRAAAALREMTEQ
;
A
#
# COMPACT_ATOMS: atom_id res chain seq x y z
N MET A 1 23.61 -0.93 12.11
CA MET A 1 22.13 -0.83 12.20
C MET A 1 21.54 -1.76 11.16
N ILE A 2 20.59 -2.62 11.56
CA ILE A 2 19.85 -3.53 10.69
C ILE A 2 18.42 -3.01 10.60
N TYR A 3 17.95 -2.65 9.40
CA TYR A 3 16.61 -2.08 9.22
C TYR A 3 15.64 -3.12 8.67
N LEU A 4 14.70 -3.57 9.52
CA LEU A 4 13.68 -4.58 9.20
C LEU A 4 12.25 -4.03 9.36
N ASP A 5 12.02 -2.75 9.01
CA ASP A 5 10.71 -2.10 9.02
C ASP A 5 10.32 -1.49 7.65
N SER A 6 10.67 -2.16 6.56
CA SER A 6 10.42 -1.67 5.19
C SER A 6 8.93 -1.60 4.84
N ALA A 7 8.05 -2.37 5.52
CA ALA A 7 6.60 -2.27 5.35
C ALA A 7 6.00 -0.95 5.89
N ALA A 8 6.73 -0.23 6.78
CA ALA A 8 6.35 1.12 7.19
C ALA A 8 6.81 2.15 6.17
N THR A 9 8.10 2.13 5.79
CA THR A 9 8.69 2.98 4.75
C THR A 9 9.99 2.37 4.26
N SER A 10 10.32 2.49 2.98
CA SER A 10 11.64 2.09 2.49
C SER A 10 12.74 2.92 3.13
N PHE A 11 13.78 2.24 3.61
CA PHE A 11 15.02 2.88 4.03
C PHE A 11 16.02 2.95 2.87
N PHE A 12 16.13 1.85 2.13
CA PHE A 12 17.01 1.74 0.97
C PHE A 12 16.34 2.31 -0.27
N ARG A 13 16.92 3.36 -0.83
CA ARG A 13 16.48 3.99 -2.08
C ARG A 13 17.64 4.09 -3.05
N PRO A 14 17.39 3.93 -4.36
CA PRO A 14 18.42 4.13 -5.37
C PRO A 14 18.85 5.61 -5.39
N PRO A 15 20.14 5.91 -5.66
CA PRO A 15 20.67 7.28 -5.73
C PRO A 15 19.88 8.18 -6.68
N GLU A 16 19.37 7.64 -7.77
CA GLU A 16 18.58 8.32 -8.80
C GLU A 16 17.33 9.00 -8.23
N VAL A 17 16.78 8.47 -7.13
CA VAL A 17 15.63 9.07 -6.46
C VAL A 17 16.03 10.38 -5.77
N LEU A 18 17.16 10.39 -5.06
CA LEU A 18 17.70 11.59 -4.41
C LEU A 18 18.06 12.65 -5.45
N GLU A 19 18.77 12.24 -6.50
CA GLU A 19 19.20 13.11 -7.59
C GLU A 19 17.99 13.74 -8.30
N ALA A 20 16.94 12.97 -8.57
CA ALA A 20 15.73 13.45 -9.19
C ALA A 20 15.00 14.50 -8.33
N VAL A 21 14.90 14.27 -7.01
CA VAL A 21 14.29 15.25 -6.08
C VAL A 21 15.12 16.53 -6.02
N ALA A 22 16.43 16.43 -5.81
CA ALA A 22 17.33 17.59 -5.72
C ALA A 22 17.37 18.40 -7.03
N GLY A 23 17.44 17.70 -8.16
CA GLY A 23 17.39 18.33 -9.49
C GLY A 23 16.07 19.03 -9.75
N ALA A 24 14.94 18.44 -9.36
CA ALA A 24 13.63 19.06 -9.49
C ALA A 24 13.50 20.34 -8.66
N MET A 25 14.03 20.35 -7.43
CA MET A 25 13.99 21.53 -6.55
C MET A 25 14.74 22.74 -7.13
N THR A 26 15.72 22.51 -7.97
CA THR A 26 16.56 23.59 -8.56
C THR A 26 16.17 23.96 -9.99
N SER A 27 15.35 23.16 -10.67
CA SER A 27 15.06 23.33 -12.10
C SER A 27 13.58 23.44 -12.47
N PHE A 28 12.66 23.04 -11.59
CA PHE A 28 11.23 23.03 -11.91
C PHE A 28 10.56 24.38 -11.64
N GLY A 29 9.70 24.79 -12.58
CA GLY A 29 8.66 25.80 -12.36
C GLY A 29 7.31 25.16 -12.06
N ASN A 30 6.24 25.97 -12.01
CA ASN A 30 4.89 25.48 -11.82
C ASN A 30 4.41 24.71 -13.07
N PRO A 31 4.02 23.43 -12.97
CA PRO A 31 3.66 22.59 -14.12
C PRO A 31 2.36 23.03 -14.83
N SER A 32 1.49 23.75 -14.15
CA SER A 32 0.14 24.05 -14.67
C SER A 32 0.02 25.38 -15.42
N ARG A 33 1.03 26.26 -15.38
CA ARG A 33 0.82 27.70 -15.76
C ARG A 33 1.93 28.33 -16.56
N GLY A 34 2.93 27.60 -17.03
CA GLY A 34 4.06 28.26 -17.68
C GLY A 34 4.43 27.64 -19.02
N GLY A 35 4.59 28.51 -20.05
CA GLY A 35 5.23 28.15 -21.31
C GLY A 35 6.76 28.21 -21.26
N CYS A 36 7.38 28.53 -20.10
CA CYS A 36 8.83 28.58 -19.96
C CYS A 36 9.46 27.21 -19.73
N GLY A 37 10.75 27.10 -20.01
CA GLY A 37 11.50 25.84 -19.89
C GLY A 37 11.30 25.10 -18.57
N PRO A 38 11.47 25.74 -17.40
CA PRO A 38 11.25 25.11 -16.09
C PRO A 38 9.84 24.53 -15.88
N SER A 39 8.80 25.26 -16.32
CA SER A 39 7.41 24.78 -16.18
C SER A 39 7.10 23.62 -17.12
N LEU A 40 7.63 23.66 -18.36
CA LEU A 40 7.49 22.56 -19.31
C LEU A 40 8.24 21.30 -18.84
N LEU A 41 9.40 21.47 -18.22
CA LEU A 41 10.15 20.36 -17.63
C LEU A 41 9.36 19.68 -16.51
N ALA A 42 8.80 20.47 -15.59
CA ALA A 42 7.94 19.96 -14.52
C ALA A 42 6.71 19.23 -15.07
N SER A 43 6.00 19.81 -16.05
CA SER A 43 4.82 19.21 -16.69
C SER A 43 5.16 17.88 -17.37
N ARG A 44 6.26 17.82 -18.10
CA ARG A 44 6.73 16.57 -18.76
C ARG A 44 7.07 15.50 -17.74
N THR A 45 7.74 15.85 -16.65
CA THR A 45 8.10 14.89 -15.59
C THR A 45 6.87 14.34 -14.91
N VAL A 46 5.88 15.17 -14.58
CA VAL A 46 4.59 14.73 -14.02
C VAL A 46 3.87 13.78 -14.99
N PHE A 47 3.82 14.13 -16.27
CA PHE A 47 3.21 13.28 -17.30
C PHE A 47 3.94 11.93 -17.43
N GLN A 48 5.27 11.91 -17.47
CA GLN A 48 6.07 10.69 -17.51
C GLN A 48 5.86 9.81 -16.27
N ALA A 49 5.65 10.42 -15.10
CA ALA A 49 5.32 9.67 -13.88
C ALA A 49 3.95 8.98 -14.00
N ARG A 50 2.95 9.65 -14.59
CA ARG A 50 1.65 9.04 -14.89
C ARG A 50 1.79 7.89 -15.89
N GLU A 51 2.57 8.07 -16.96
CA GLU A 51 2.83 7.00 -17.93
C GLU A 51 3.50 5.79 -17.29
N ALA A 52 4.51 6.01 -16.42
CA ALA A 52 5.20 4.92 -15.73
C ALA A 52 4.27 4.15 -14.79
N LEU A 53 3.45 4.85 -14.00
CA LEU A 53 2.46 4.24 -13.10
C LEU A 53 1.33 3.55 -13.87
N ASN A 54 0.83 4.16 -14.94
CA ASN A 54 -0.17 3.53 -15.81
C ASN A 54 0.36 2.21 -16.39
N ARG A 55 1.61 2.19 -16.80
CA ARG A 55 2.28 0.99 -17.32
C ARG A 55 2.49 -0.07 -16.23
N LEU A 56 2.88 0.36 -15.02
CA LEU A 56 3.10 -0.51 -13.86
C LEU A 56 1.81 -1.24 -13.44
N PHE A 57 0.65 -0.57 -13.54
CA PHE A 57 -0.65 -1.12 -13.14
C PHE A 57 -1.53 -1.58 -14.30
N ASP A 58 -1.00 -1.56 -15.53
CA ASP A 58 -1.77 -1.89 -16.75
C ASP A 58 -3.11 -1.14 -16.83
N GLY A 59 -3.06 0.17 -16.60
CA GLY A 59 -4.23 1.05 -16.59
C GLY A 59 -4.69 1.49 -17.98
N ASP A 60 -5.71 2.36 -18.01
CA ASP A 60 -6.40 2.79 -19.23
C ASP A 60 -5.84 4.09 -19.84
N GLY A 61 -4.70 4.56 -19.35
CA GLY A 61 -4.01 5.74 -19.86
C GLY A 61 -3.46 6.64 -18.75
N PRO A 62 -2.42 7.44 -19.06
CA PRO A 62 -1.79 8.30 -18.06
C PRO A 62 -2.75 9.37 -17.49
N GLU A 63 -3.75 9.78 -18.25
CA GLU A 63 -4.80 10.70 -17.79
C GLU A 63 -5.70 10.10 -16.69
N GLN A 64 -5.70 8.78 -16.53
CA GLN A 64 -6.45 8.08 -15.48
C GLN A 64 -5.66 7.92 -14.16
N VAL A 65 -4.44 8.44 -14.09
CA VAL A 65 -3.61 8.46 -12.89
C VAL A 65 -3.71 9.81 -12.21
N ALA A 66 -4.16 9.85 -10.96
CA ALA A 66 -4.18 11.06 -10.14
C ALA A 66 -3.21 10.93 -8.96
N PHE A 67 -2.48 12.00 -8.66
CA PHE A 67 -1.54 12.05 -7.53
C PHE A 67 -2.21 12.54 -6.25
N THR A 68 -1.80 11.97 -5.14
CA THR A 68 -2.15 12.35 -3.78
C THR A 68 -0.90 12.37 -2.90
N ALA A 69 -1.02 12.83 -1.67
CA ALA A 69 0.11 12.81 -0.74
C ALA A 69 0.49 11.39 -0.27
N ASN A 70 -0.46 10.44 -0.28
CA ASN A 70 -0.26 9.06 0.17
C ASN A 70 -1.49 8.19 -0.15
N SER A 71 -1.38 6.88 0.11
CA SER A 71 -2.49 5.94 -0.08
C SER A 71 -3.72 6.26 0.80
N THR A 72 -3.55 6.81 1.99
CA THR A 72 -4.68 7.19 2.85
C THR A 72 -5.57 8.23 2.18
N GLU A 73 -4.97 9.25 1.56
CA GLU A 73 -5.72 10.25 0.79
C GLU A 73 -6.37 9.63 -0.45
N SER A 74 -5.67 8.77 -1.18
CA SER A 74 -6.22 8.04 -2.32
C SER A 74 -7.45 7.21 -1.96
N LEU A 75 -7.36 6.46 -0.86
CA LEU A 75 -8.45 5.62 -0.36
C LEU A 75 -9.66 6.45 0.12
N ASN A 76 -9.42 7.56 0.84
CA ASN A 76 -10.49 8.49 1.20
C ASN A 76 -11.19 9.06 -0.05
N LEU A 77 -10.40 9.47 -1.04
CA LEU A 77 -10.92 10.02 -2.29
C LEU A 77 -11.76 8.98 -3.04
N ALA A 78 -11.26 7.76 -3.20
CA ALA A 78 -11.96 6.70 -3.91
C ALA A 78 -13.23 6.24 -3.16
N ILE A 79 -13.12 5.93 -1.86
CA ILE A 79 -14.23 5.41 -1.06
C ILE A 79 -15.35 6.46 -0.94
N LYS A 80 -15.03 7.68 -0.50
CA LYS A 80 -16.01 8.74 -0.30
C LYS A 80 -16.56 9.29 -1.62
N GLY A 81 -15.77 9.19 -2.70
CA GLY A 81 -16.19 9.61 -4.03
C GLY A 81 -17.12 8.64 -4.75
N LEU A 82 -17.08 7.34 -4.40
CA LEU A 82 -17.85 6.28 -5.05
C LEU A 82 -19.04 5.77 -4.23
N LEU A 83 -18.95 5.81 -2.89
CA LEU A 83 -20.00 5.29 -2.00
C LEU A 83 -20.95 6.40 -1.57
N LYS A 84 -22.26 6.10 -1.53
CA LYS A 84 -23.32 7.01 -1.11
C LYS A 84 -24.11 6.43 0.08
N PRO A 85 -24.80 7.27 0.85
CA PRO A 85 -25.77 6.82 1.84
C PRO A 85 -26.78 5.83 1.22
N GLY A 86 -27.10 4.75 1.95
CA GLY A 86 -28.00 3.68 1.50
C GLY A 86 -27.32 2.56 0.68
N GLU A 87 -26.15 2.82 0.08
CA GLU A 87 -25.41 1.82 -0.68
C GLU A 87 -24.62 0.87 0.25
N LEU A 88 -24.34 -0.34 -0.26
CA LEU A 88 -23.56 -1.37 0.45
C LEU A 88 -22.12 -1.37 -0.02
N ALA A 89 -21.20 -1.25 0.93
CA ALA A 89 -19.78 -1.57 0.74
C ALA A 89 -19.44 -2.92 1.39
N VAL A 90 -18.54 -3.65 0.76
CA VAL A 90 -17.93 -4.87 1.31
C VAL A 90 -16.43 -4.67 1.42
N SER A 91 -15.84 -5.07 2.54
CA SER A 91 -14.42 -5.00 2.78
C SER A 91 -13.95 -6.25 3.53
N THR A 92 -12.73 -6.27 4.06
CA THR A 92 -12.20 -7.44 4.76
C THR A 92 -11.71 -7.11 6.17
N MET A 93 -11.52 -8.14 7.00
CA MET A 93 -10.88 -7.97 8.31
C MET A 93 -9.38 -7.68 8.20
N MET A 94 -8.78 -7.86 7.03
CA MET A 94 -7.33 -7.69 6.81
C MET A 94 -6.92 -6.22 6.59
N GLU A 95 -7.88 -5.30 6.57
CA GLU A 95 -7.66 -3.93 6.12
C GLU A 95 -6.86 -3.08 7.11
N HIS A 96 -6.07 -2.17 6.52
CA HIS A 96 -5.46 -1.08 7.24
C HIS A 96 -6.51 0.00 7.61
N ASN A 97 -6.26 0.78 8.66
CA ASN A 97 -7.10 1.91 9.07
C ASN A 97 -7.38 2.93 7.95
N SER A 98 -6.52 3.01 6.94
CA SER A 98 -6.73 3.87 5.77
C SER A 98 -7.93 3.46 4.92
N VAL A 99 -8.36 2.20 5.02
CA VAL A 99 -9.58 1.65 4.42
C VAL A 99 -10.73 1.67 5.43
N LEU A 100 -10.51 1.17 6.65
CA LEU A 100 -11.56 1.00 7.63
C LEU A 100 -12.18 2.33 8.07
N ARG A 101 -11.36 3.33 8.40
CA ARG A 101 -11.86 4.61 8.91
C ARG A 101 -12.74 5.36 7.92
N PRO A 102 -12.38 5.54 6.64
CA PRO A 102 -13.31 6.15 5.68
C PRO A 102 -14.56 5.29 5.43
N LEU A 103 -14.50 3.95 5.52
CA LEU A 103 -15.69 3.10 5.44
C LEU A 103 -16.61 3.30 6.64
N TYR A 104 -16.09 3.34 7.87
CA TYR A 104 -16.87 3.64 9.09
C TYR A 104 -17.45 5.04 9.06
N GLU A 105 -16.73 6.02 8.51
CA GLU A 105 -17.28 7.37 8.33
C GLU A 105 -18.47 7.35 7.36
N MET A 106 -18.37 6.62 6.25
CA MET A 106 -19.48 6.47 5.31
C MET A 106 -20.66 5.68 5.90
N GLU A 107 -20.39 4.68 6.73
CA GLU A 107 -21.41 3.95 7.48
C GLU A 107 -22.16 4.89 8.45
N GLY A 108 -21.43 5.75 9.18
CA GLY A 108 -22.00 6.81 10.00
C GLY A 108 -22.86 7.82 9.23
N GLN A 109 -22.63 7.96 7.91
CA GLN A 109 -23.42 8.78 6.99
C GLN A 109 -24.59 8.01 6.33
N GLY A 110 -24.82 6.75 6.72
CA GLY A 110 -25.95 5.94 6.27
C GLY A 110 -25.62 4.93 5.15
N ALA A 111 -24.38 4.74 4.76
CA ALA A 111 -23.99 3.60 3.96
C ALA A 111 -24.05 2.30 4.80
N LYS A 112 -24.03 1.15 4.14
CA LYS A 112 -23.98 -0.16 4.82
C LYS A 112 -22.57 -0.74 4.63
N LEU A 113 -22.05 -1.40 5.65
CA LEU A 113 -20.73 -2.06 5.60
C LEU A 113 -20.84 -3.52 6.00
N LEU A 114 -20.27 -4.42 5.20
CA LEU A 114 -20.03 -5.81 5.56
C LEU A 114 -18.56 -6.12 5.45
N LEU A 115 -18.04 -6.85 6.44
CA LEU A 115 -16.62 -7.25 6.49
C LEU A 115 -16.53 -8.76 6.29
N ALA A 116 -15.77 -9.18 5.28
CA ALA A 116 -15.45 -10.58 5.07
C ALA A 116 -14.41 -11.05 6.09
N GLY A 117 -14.64 -12.24 6.62
CA GLY A 117 -13.78 -12.87 7.63
C GLY A 117 -12.51 -13.47 7.05
N CYS A 118 -11.69 -13.99 7.96
CA CYS A 118 -10.48 -14.76 7.64
C CYS A 118 -10.48 -16.09 8.39
N ASP A 119 -9.64 -17.02 7.91
CA ASP A 119 -9.40 -18.29 8.61
C ASP A 119 -8.42 -18.11 9.80
N GLU A 120 -8.14 -19.19 10.52
CA GLU A 120 -7.25 -19.22 11.69
C GLU A 120 -5.83 -18.68 11.42
N LYS A 121 -5.40 -18.67 10.15
CA LYS A 121 -4.12 -18.11 9.69
C LYS A 121 -4.26 -16.68 9.16
N GLY A 122 -5.41 -16.04 9.34
CA GLY A 122 -5.67 -14.68 8.84
C GLY A 122 -5.73 -14.59 7.32
N ARG A 123 -6.03 -15.69 6.59
CA ARG A 123 -6.24 -15.68 5.15
C ARG A 123 -7.71 -15.41 4.84
N LEU A 124 -7.97 -14.60 3.82
CA LEU A 124 -9.31 -14.22 3.41
C LEU A 124 -10.20 -15.44 3.10
N LEU A 125 -11.39 -15.46 3.66
CA LEU A 125 -12.45 -16.40 3.30
C LEU A 125 -13.19 -15.88 2.05
N TYR A 126 -12.78 -16.35 0.88
CA TYR A 126 -13.29 -15.86 -0.41
C TYR A 126 -14.78 -16.16 -0.60
N GLU A 127 -15.28 -17.28 -0.09
CA GLU A 127 -16.69 -17.66 -0.13
C GLU A 127 -17.56 -16.68 0.68
N ASP A 128 -17.06 -16.24 1.83
CA ASP A 128 -17.71 -15.25 2.68
C ASP A 128 -17.69 -13.85 2.01
N LEU A 129 -16.56 -13.50 1.36
CA LEU A 129 -16.48 -12.26 0.58
C LEU A 129 -17.48 -12.27 -0.58
N GLU A 130 -17.53 -13.36 -1.34
CA GLU A 130 -18.45 -13.52 -2.47
C GLU A 130 -19.92 -13.44 -2.03
N GLU A 131 -20.29 -14.15 -0.96
CA GLU A 131 -21.66 -14.09 -0.41
C GLU A 131 -22.05 -12.66 -0.08
N LYS A 132 -21.18 -11.91 0.58
CA LYS A 132 -21.43 -10.53 0.98
C LYS A 132 -21.53 -9.59 -0.25
N ILE A 133 -20.67 -9.76 -1.26
CA ILE A 133 -20.73 -8.98 -2.50
C ILE A 133 -22.05 -9.26 -3.25
N ARG A 134 -22.48 -10.50 -3.33
CA ARG A 134 -23.74 -10.90 -4.00
C ARG A 134 -25.00 -10.38 -3.31
N ARG A 135 -24.92 -9.82 -2.11
CA ARG A 135 -26.03 -9.10 -1.45
C ARG A 135 -26.33 -7.73 -2.07
N GLY A 136 -25.71 -7.40 -3.19
CA GLY A 136 -25.90 -6.15 -3.94
C GLY A 136 -24.91 -5.05 -3.54
N ALA A 137 -23.65 -5.42 -3.30
CA ALA A 137 -22.63 -4.45 -3.00
C ALA A 137 -22.41 -3.49 -4.18
N LYS A 138 -22.37 -2.19 -3.89
CA LYS A 138 -21.96 -1.14 -4.82
C LYS A 138 -20.45 -1.10 -4.95
N LEU A 139 -19.74 -1.34 -3.85
CA LEU A 139 -18.31 -1.16 -3.72
C LEU A 139 -17.69 -2.32 -2.92
N ALA A 140 -16.61 -2.89 -3.44
CA ALA A 140 -15.69 -3.74 -2.70
C ALA A 140 -14.36 -2.99 -2.52
N VAL A 141 -13.83 -2.95 -1.28
CA VAL A 141 -12.53 -2.32 -0.97
C VAL A 141 -11.67 -3.36 -0.29
N VAL A 142 -10.55 -3.73 -0.90
CA VAL A 142 -9.70 -4.81 -0.37
C VAL A 142 -8.23 -4.43 -0.41
N THR A 143 -7.48 -4.81 0.63
CA THR A 143 -6.02 -4.78 0.55
C THR A 143 -5.50 -5.94 -0.30
N HIS A 144 -4.50 -5.67 -1.14
CA HIS A 144 -3.83 -6.76 -1.87
C HIS A 144 -3.02 -7.66 -0.94
N ALA A 145 -2.44 -7.07 0.14
CA ALA A 145 -1.75 -7.85 1.17
C ALA A 145 -1.85 -7.18 2.53
N SER A 146 -2.05 -8.00 3.56
CA SER A 146 -2.03 -7.54 4.95
C SER A 146 -0.65 -7.04 5.35
N ASN A 147 -0.61 -5.84 5.90
CA ASN A 147 0.61 -5.25 6.45
C ASN A 147 1.02 -5.85 7.82
N VAL A 148 0.22 -6.75 8.36
CA VAL A 148 0.47 -7.45 9.63
C VAL A 148 0.85 -8.91 9.36
N THR A 149 -0.03 -9.69 8.75
CA THR A 149 0.19 -11.13 8.54
C THR A 149 1.10 -11.44 7.36
N GLY A 150 1.27 -10.49 6.44
CA GLY A 150 1.95 -10.72 5.18
C GLY A 150 1.14 -11.56 4.17
N ASN A 151 -0.05 -12.03 4.52
CA ASN A 151 -0.91 -12.80 3.61
C ASN A 151 -1.34 -11.92 2.43
N ARG A 152 -1.26 -12.46 1.21
CA ARG A 152 -1.62 -11.79 -0.03
C ARG A 152 -2.89 -12.38 -0.63
N ASN A 153 -3.80 -11.53 -1.07
CA ASN A 153 -5.07 -11.90 -1.66
C ASN A 153 -4.94 -12.16 -3.17
N ASP A 154 -5.75 -13.09 -3.68
CA ASP A 154 -5.90 -13.37 -5.10
C ASP A 154 -6.85 -12.33 -5.73
N LEU A 155 -6.27 -11.28 -6.32
CA LEU A 155 -7.03 -10.19 -6.95
C LEU A 155 -7.84 -10.67 -8.14
N ARG A 156 -7.33 -11.63 -8.92
CA ARG A 156 -8.04 -12.19 -10.08
C ARG A 156 -9.35 -12.84 -9.66
N ARG A 157 -9.33 -13.62 -8.56
CA ARG A 157 -10.53 -14.22 -8.00
C ARG A 157 -11.52 -13.16 -7.50
N ILE A 158 -11.05 -12.16 -6.76
CA ILE A 158 -11.88 -11.07 -6.24
C ILE A 158 -12.48 -10.24 -7.38
N GLY A 159 -11.65 -9.83 -8.33
CA GLY A 159 -12.10 -9.03 -9.47
C GLY A 159 -13.10 -9.75 -10.36
N LYS A 160 -12.98 -11.07 -10.53
CA LYS A 160 -13.98 -11.88 -11.23
C LYS A 160 -15.34 -11.79 -10.52
N ILE A 161 -15.38 -11.97 -9.21
CA ILE A 161 -16.62 -11.86 -8.42
C ILE A 161 -17.24 -10.45 -8.59
N CYS A 162 -16.44 -9.40 -8.45
CA CYS A 162 -16.88 -8.02 -8.60
C CYS A 162 -17.41 -7.74 -10.01
N ARG A 163 -16.74 -8.26 -11.04
CA ARG A 163 -17.17 -8.11 -12.44
C ARG A 163 -18.51 -8.79 -12.71
N GLU A 164 -18.71 -10.00 -12.20
CA GLU A 164 -19.96 -10.76 -12.35
C GLU A 164 -21.16 -10.10 -11.68
N THR A 165 -20.92 -9.36 -10.58
CA THR A 165 -21.97 -8.70 -9.80
C THR A 165 -22.19 -7.23 -10.15
N GLY A 166 -21.32 -6.64 -10.98
CA GLY A 166 -21.34 -5.20 -11.28
C GLY A 166 -20.87 -4.33 -10.10
N THR A 167 -20.16 -4.93 -9.14
CA THR A 167 -19.56 -4.25 -7.98
C THR A 167 -18.27 -3.57 -8.40
N LEU A 168 -18.04 -2.31 -8.02
CA LEU A 168 -16.77 -1.62 -8.23
C LEU A 168 -15.72 -2.15 -7.25
N LEU A 169 -14.49 -2.37 -7.73
CA LEU A 169 -13.38 -2.87 -6.94
C LEU A 169 -12.30 -1.81 -6.74
N ILE A 170 -12.08 -1.40 -5.48
CA ILE A 170 -10.92 -0.62 -5.04
C ILE A 170 -9.90 -1.56 -4.41
N VAL A 171 -8.63 -1.44 -4.81
CA VAL A 171 -7.53 -2.23 -4.21
C VAL A 171 -6.49 -1.31 -3.58
N ASP A 172 -6.21 -1.52 -2.29
CA ASP A 172 -5.04 -0.95 -1.62
C ASP A 172 -3.81 -1.81 -1.92
N VAL A 173 -2.90 -1.26 -2.73
CA VAL A 173 -1.66 -1.95 -3.12
C VAL A 173 -0.43 -1.44 -2.36
N SER A 174 -0.62 -0.78 -1.22
CA SER A 174 0.47 -0.17 -0.44
C SER A 174 1.59 -1.13 -0.04
N GLN A 175 1.32 -2.42 0.07
CA GLN A 175 2.30 -3.46 0.44
C GLN A 175 2.83 -4.24 -0.77
N THR A 176 2.31 -4.01 -1.97
CA THR A 176 2.57 -4.87 -3.12
C THR A 176 3.01 -4.12 -4.37
N ALA A 177 2.65 -2.83 -4.50
CA ALA A 177 3.08 -2.01 -5.61
C ALA A 177 4.62 -1.96 -5.73
N GLY A 178 5.15 -2.32 -6.89
CA GLY A 178 6.59 -2.36 -7.15
C GLY A 178 7.28 -3.67 -6.80
N ILE A 179 6.60 -4.64 -6.13
CA ILE A 179 7.16 -5.97 -5.83
C ILE A 179 6.34 -7.08 -6.49
N PHE A 180 5.03 -6.89 -6.64
CA PHE A 180 4.17 -7.89 -7.26
C PHE A 180 3.50 -7.30 -8.50
N PRO A 181 3.29 -8.11 -9.55
CA PRO A 181 2.53 -7.67 -10.72
C PRO A 181 1.08 -7.41 -10.33
N ILE A 182 0.54 -6.31 -10.85
CA ILE A 182 -0.85 -5.90 -10.66
C ILE A 182 -1.34 -5.42 -12.03
N SER A 183 -2.37 -6.06 -12.57
CA SER A 183 -3.00 -5.64 -13.82
C SER A 183 -4.45 -5.23 -13.56
N MET A 184 -4.75 -3.96 -13.73
CA MET A 184 -6.12 -3.47 -13.58
C MET A 184 -7.07 -4.17 -14.55
N LYS A 185 -6.58 -4.51 -15.77
CA LYS A 185 -7.38 -5.15 -16.81
C LYS A 185 -7.63 -6.62 -16.52
N GLU A 186 -6.56 -7.38 -16.27
CA GLU A 186 -6.67 -8.83 -16.04
C GLU A 186 -7.35 -9.17 -14.72
N ASP A 187 -7.11 -8.36 -13.68
CA ASP A 187 -7.66 -8.56 -12.34
C ASP A 187 -9.00 -7.84 -12.14
N ASN A 188 -9.56 -7.19 -13.19
CA ASN A 188 -10.83 -6.45 -13.17
C ASN A 188 -10.92 -5.41 -12.05
N ILE A 189 -9.85 -4.63 -11.86
CA ILE A 189 -9.78 -3.60 -10.83
C ILE A 189 -10.28 -2.27 -11.39
N ASP A 190 -11.15 -1.60 -10.64
CA ASP A 190 -11.68 -0.29 -11.03
C ASP A 190 -10.82 0.87 -10.52
N VAL A 191 -10.23 0.71 -9.32
CA VAL A 191 -9.35 1.72 -8.73
C VAL A 191 -8.21 1.03 -7.99
N VAL A 192 -6.98 1.36 -8.35
CA VAL A 192 -5.77 1.01 -7.59
C VAL A 192 -5.35 2.21 -6.75
N CYS A 193 -5.19 2.05 -5.43
CA CYS A 193 -4.66 3.07 -4.53
C CYS A 193 -3.26 2.68 -4.06
N PHE A 194 -2.28 3.59 -4.21
CA PHE A 194 -0.87 3.30 -3.91
C PHE A 194 -0.20 4.41 -3.09
N THR A 195 0.90 4.06 -2.42
CA THR A 195 1.82 5.01 -1.77
C THR A 195 3.21 4.92 -2.38
N GLY A 196 3.88 6.06 -2.55
CA GLY A 196 5.17 6.11 -3.24
C GLY A 196 6.36 5.71 -2.36
N HIS A 197 6.27 5.87 -1.03
CA HIS A 197 7.43 5.79 -0.12
C HIS A 197 7.77 4.39 0.38
N LYS A 198 7.01 3.36 -0.02
CA LYS A 198 7.31 1.96 0.28
C LYS A 198 8.06 1.34 -0.91
N SER A 199 7.63 0.21 -1.40
CA SER A 199 8.36 -0.53 -2.44
C SER A 199 8.47 0.17 -3.80
N LEU A 200 7.71 1.24 -4.04
CA LEU A 200 7.93 2.13 -5.18
C LEU A 200 9.17 3.03 -5.01
N MET A 201 9.84 3.02 -3.84
CA MET A 201 11.11 3.72 -3.53
C MET A 201 11.08 5.24 -3.66
N GLY A 202 9.91 5.84 -3.86
CA GLY A 202 9.73 7.27 -3.91
C GLY A 202 9.86 7.94 -2.53
N PRO A 203 9.89 9.27 -2.48
CA PRO A 203 9.88 10.01 -1.21
C PRO A 203 8.51 9.93 -0.53
N GLN A 204 8.50 10.16 0.80
CA GLN A 204 7.27 10.43 1.53
C GLN A 204 6.53 11.64 0.95
N GLY A 205 5.22 11.71 1.17
CA GLY A 205 4.40 12.77 0.57
C GLY A 205 4.10 12.54 -0.91
N THR A 206 4.20 11.29 -1.37
CA THR A 206 3.81 10.83 -2.70
C THR A 206 2.91 9.61 -2.63
N GLY A 207 1.87 9.61 -3.43
CA GLY A 207 0.91 8.54 -3.60
C GLY A 207 -0.02 8.86 -4.75
N GLY A 208 -1.03 8.06 -4.94
CA GLY A 208 -2.00 8.29 -6.00
C GLY A 208 -2.98 7.15 -6.19
N LEU A 209 -3.81 7.33 -7.20
CA LEU A 209 -4.72 6.29 -7.65
C LEU A 209 -4.72 6.20 -9.18
N CYS A 210 -4.85 4.98 -9.69
CA CYS A 210 -5.18 4.70 -11.08
C CYS A 210 -6.65 4.34 -11.15
N VAL A 211 -7.40 4.98 -12.02
CA VAL A 211 -8.85 4.83 -12.15
C VAL A 211 -9.18 4.22 -13.50
N ARG A 212 -10.01 3.18 -13.54
CA ARG A 212 -10.50 2.61 -14.81
C ARG A 212 -11.34 3.66 -15.55
N LYS A 213 -11.15 3.76 -16.86
CA LYS A 213 -11.90 4.69 -17.69
C LYS A 213 -13.41 4.46 -17.56
N GLY A 214 -14.14 5.54 -17.35
CA GLY A 214 -15.60 5.50 -17.12
C GLY A 214 -16.03 5.36 -15.66
N VAL A 215 -15.10 5.16 -14.72
CA VAL A 215 -15.39 5.25 -13.28
C VAL A 215 -15.34 6.72 -12.86
N GLU A 216 -16.46 7.24 -12.38
CA GLU A 216 -16.59 8.64 -11.97
C GLU A 216 -16.49 8.79 -10.46
N ILE A 217 -15.34 9.24 -10.00
CA ILE A 217 -15.08 9.56 -8.59
C ILE A 217 -15.44 11.03 -8.33
N ARG A 218 -16.28 11.28 -7.33
CA ARG A 218 -16.54 12.66 -6.86
C ARG A 218 -15.27 13.19 -6.18
N PRO A 219 -14.84 14.43 -6.50
CA PRO A 219 -13.66 15.01 -5.87
C PRO A 219 -13.86 15.17 -4.36
N LEU A 220 -12.80 14.92 -3.59
CA LEU A 220 -12.77 15.15 -2.15
C LEU A 220 -12.51 16.63 -1.85
N LEU A 221 -11.67 17.26 -2.67
CA LEU A 221 -11.29 18.66 -2.55
C LEU A 221 -11.63 19.40 -3.85
N SER A 222 -11.97 20.66 -3.72
CA SER A 222 -12.14 21.58 -4.83
C SER A 222 -11.29 22.85 -4.59
N GLY A 223 -10.75 23.44 -5.65
CA GLY A 223 -9.91 24.63 -5.50
C GLY A 223 -9.11 24.95 -6.76
N GLY A 224 -7.92 25.48 -6.59
CA GLY A 224 -7.05 25.87 -7.69
C GLY A 224 -6.64 24.68 -8.55
N SER A 225 -6.99 24.70 -9.83
CA SER A 225 -6.70 23.63 -10.79
C SER A 225 -5.69 24.04 -11.87
N GLY A 226 -5.43 25.34 -12.00
CA GLY A 226 -4.60 25.91 -13.07
C GLY A 226 -5.33 26.09 -14.41
N ILE A 227 -6.54 25.57 -14.55
CA ILE A 227 -7.38 25.67 -15.76
C ILE A 227 -8.79 26.14 -15.38
N LEU A 228 -9.58 26.59 -16.37
CA LEU A 228 -10.99 26.98 -16.22
C LEU A 228 -11.21 27.98 -15.08
N THR A 229 -10.35 29.00 -14.95
CA THR A 229 -10.30 29.92 -13.81
C THR A 229 -11.62 30.69 -13.56
N PHE A 230 -12.44 30.87 -14.57
CA PHE A 230 -13.71 31.61 -14.47
C PHE A 230 -14.92 30.71 -14.23
N GLU A 231 -14.73 29.38 -14.26
CA GLU A 231 -15.79 28.44 -13.93
C GLU A 231 -15.98 28.35 -12.41
N LYS A 232 -17.23 28.29 -11.97
CA LYS A 232 -17.58 28.17 -10.54
C LYS A 232 -17.31 26.76 -9.99
N GLU A 233 -17.44 25.76 -10.84
CA GLU A 233 -17.25 24.37 -10.48
C GLU A 233 -15.82 23.92 -10.73
N HIS A 234 -15.39 22.93 -9.94
CA HIS A 234 -14.10 22.30 -10.14
C HIS A 234 -14.09 21.50 -11.45
N PRO A 235 -12.97 21.49 -12.23
CA PRO A 235 -12.93 20.80 -13.51
C PRO A 235 -13.32 19.31 -13.40
N SER A 236 -14.12 18.84 -14.36
CA SER A 236 -14.62 17.46 -14.37
C SER A 236 -13.69 16.47 -15.07
N ALA A 237 -12.70 16.94 -15.82
CA ALA A 237 -11.79 16.09 -16.58
C ALA A 237 -10.70 15.47 -15.68
N MET A 238 -10.43 14.19 -15.86
CA MET A 238 -9.28 13.53 -15.26
C MET A 238 -7.96 14.05 -15.88
N PRO A 239 -6.87 14.11 -15.12
CA PRO A 239 -6.76 13.82 -13.69
C PRO A 239 -7.10 15.02 -12.80
N VAL A 240 -7.28 16.21 -13.38
CA VAL A 240 -7.47 17.48 -12.67
C VAL A 240 -8.67 17.44 -11.72
N ARG A 241 -9.71 16.68 -12.09
CA ARG A 241 -10.89 16.43 -11.25
C ARG A 241 -10.53 15.96 -9.83
N LEU A 242 -9.45 15.19 -9.68
CA LEU A 242 -9.04 14.60 -8.40
C LEU A 242 -7.80 15.27 -7.79
N GLU A 243 -7.28 16.31 -8.44
CA GLU A 243 -6.06 17.01 -8.05
C GLU A 243 -6.31 18.50 -7.83
N ALA A 244 -6.75 18.88 -6.65
CA ALA A 244 -6.88 20.29 -6.28
C ALA A 244 -5.59 20.82 -5.66
N GLY A 245 -5.15 21.99 -6.06
CA GLY A 245 -3.94 22.66 -5.54
C GLY A 245 -2.68 22.36 -6.35
N THR A 246 -1.54 22.80 -5.84
CA THR A 246 -0.24 22.59 -6.47
C THR A 246 0.31 21.22 -6.10
N LEU A 247 0.61 20.41 -7.11
CA LEU A 247 1.17 19.06 -6.91
C LEU A 247 2.58 19.10 -6.29
N ASN A 248 2.92 18.06 -5.54
CA ASN A 248 4.29 17.81 -5.08
C ASN A 248 5.20 17.35 -6.23
N THR A 249 5.51 18.25 -7.17
CA THR A 249 6.26 17.92 -8.38
C THR A 249 7.67 17.39 -8.10
N HIS A 250 8.29 17.87 -7.04
CA HIS A 250 9.62 17.40 -6.62
C HIS A 250 9.57 15.95 -6.14
N GLY A 251 8.59 15.62 -5.29
CA GLY A 251 8.35 14.26 -4.85
C GLY A 251 7.94 13.34 -6.00
N ILE A 252 7.13 13.82 -6.94
CA ILE A 252 6.72 13.05 -8.13
C ILE A 252 7.93 12.74 -9.03
N ALA A 253 8.92 13.65 -9.16
CA ALA A 253 10.16 13.37 -9.86
C ALA A 253 10.94 12.20 -9.21
N GLY A 254 11.05 12.20 -7.89
CA GLY A 254 11.66 11.10 -7.14
C GLY A 254 10.86 9.78 -7.28
N LEU A 255 9.53 9.84 -7.24
CA LEU A 255 8.68 8.67 -7.46
C LEU A 255 8.88 8.09 -8.87
N LEU A 256 8.95 8.95 -9.90
CA LEU A 256 9.24 8.52 -11.26
C LEU A 256 10.58 7.79 -11.36
N ALA A 257 11.61 8.34 -10.71
CA ALA A 257 12.95 7.70 -10.68
C ALA A 257 12.89 6.31 -10.02
N GLY A 258 12.19 6.18 -8.88
CA GLY A 258 12.00 4.89 -8.21
C GLY A 258 11.25 3.87 -9.07
N VAL A 259 10.15 4.27 -9.70
CA VAL A 259 9.37 3.39 -10.59
C VAL A 259 10.19 2.97 -11.82
N ARG A 260 10.93 3.87 -12.44
CA ARG A 260 11.81 3.56 -13.57
C ARG A 260 12.89 2.56 -13.18
N TYR A 261 13.54 2.78 -12.03
CA TYR A 261 14.55 1.89 -11.49
C TYR A 261 14.04 0.46 -11.29
N LEU A 262 12.82 0.32 -10.77
CA LEU A 262 12.17 -0.98 -10.59
C LEU A 262 11.84 -1.69 -11.91
N MET A 263 11.37 -0.92 -12.89
CA MET A 263 10.92 -1.47 -14.19
C MET A 263 12.10 -1.78 -15.14
N GLU A 264 13.24 -1.14 -14.95
CA GLU A 264 14.44 -1.38 -15.76
C GLU A 264 14.94 -2.81 -15.53
N GLU A 265 15.12 -3.57 -16.63
CA GLU A 265 15.52 -4.98 -16.59
C GLU A 265 14.68 -5.85 -15.66
N GLU A 266 13.43 -5.43 -15.43
CA GLU A 266 12.51 -6.12 -14.51
C GLU A 266 13.10 -6.37 -13.11
N ARG A 267 13.90 -5.43 -12.57
CA ARG A 267 14.56 -5.54 -11.25
C ARG A 267 13.62 -5.93 -10.13
N TRP A 268 12.36 -5.53 -10.22
CA TRP A 268 11.34 -5.90 -9.25
C TRP A 268 11.20 -7.41 -9.05
N LYS A 269 11.44 -8.24 -10.10
CA LYS A 269 11.39 -9.70 -9.98
C LYS A 269 12.50 -10.21 -9.06
N ASN A 270 13.73 -9.76 -9.28
CA ASN A 270 14.87 -10.13 -8.45
C ASN A 270 14.69 -9.66 -6.99
N PHE A 271 14.11 -8.48 -6.81
CA PHE A 271 13.80 -7.96 -5.46
C PHE A 271 12.72 -8.81 -4.78
N GLN A 272 11.64 -9.12 -5.46
CA GLN A 272 10.60 -10.00 -4.96
C GLN A 272 11.17 -11.35 -4.48
N GLU A 273 11.93 -12.02 -5.33
CA GLU A 273 12.54 -13.32 -5.01
C GLU A 273 13.47 -13.22 -3.79
N LYS A 274 14.34 -12.19 -3.76
CA LYS A 274 15.24 -11.96 -2.64
C LYS A 274 14.48 -11.69 -1.34
N GLU A 275 13.52 -10.80 -1.37
CA GLU A 275 12.76 -10.37 -0.19
C GLU A 275 11.94 -11.52 0.39
N LEU A 276 11.29 -12.32 -0.45
CA LEU A 276 10.56 -13.53 -0.03
C LEU A 276 11.51 -14.57 0.56
N ARG A 277 12.68 -14.80 -0.05
CA ARG A 277 13.71 -15.71 0.47
C ARG A 277 14.22 -15.27 1.85
N LEU A 278 14.41 -13.98 2.06
CA LEU A 278 14.84 -13.44 3.36
C LEU A 278 13.76 -13.65 4.43
N ALA A 279 12.49 -13.43 4.11
CA ALA A 279 11.39 -13.69 5.03
C ALA A 279 11.25 -15.19 5.36
N GLU A 280 11.40 -16.06 4.36
CA GLU A 280 11.42 -17.50 4.57
C GLU A 280 12.59 -17.96 5.44
N LEU A 281 13.80 -17.42 5.20
CA LEU A 281 14.97 -17.68 6.02
C LEU A 281 14.71 -17.31 7.47
N PHE A 282 14.19 -16.11 7.73
CA PHE A 282 13.86 -15.66 9.09
C PHE A 282 12.87 -16.58 9.79
N TYR A 283 11.78 -16.95 9.11
CA TYR A 283 10.80 -17.89 9.64
C TYR A 283 11.41 -19.24 9.95
N ARG A 284 12.21 -19.81 9.03
CA ARG A 284 12.85 -21.12 9.19
C ARG A 284 13.81 -21.15 10.37
N GLU A 285 14.52 -20.05 10.64
CA GLU A 285 15.44 -19.95 11.80
C GLU A 285 14.70 -19.99 13.16
N LEU A 286 13.42 -19.60 13.20
CA LEU A 286 12.68 -19.42 14.45
C LEU A 286 11.54 -20.40 14.68
N LYS A 287 11.00 -21.02 13.62
CA LYS A 287 9.74 -21.80 13.66
C LYS A 287 9.73 -22.98 14.63
N ASP A 288 10.88 -23.55 14.92
CA ASP A 288 11.01 -24.73 15.79
C ASP A 288 11.13 -24.37 17.28
N CYS A 289 11.20 -23.09 17.63
CA CYS A 289 11.21 -22.62 19.01
C CYS A 289 9.76 -22.34 19.49
N PRO A 290 9.25 -23.10 20.48
CA PRO A 290 7.85 -22.98 20.90
C PRO A 290 7.54 -21.70 21.68
N LYS A 291 8.55 -20.87 21.95
CA LYS A 291 8.37 -19.59 22.62
C LYS A 291 7.87 -18.50 21.65
N PHE A 292 7.98 -18.70 20.34
CA PHE A 292 7.50 -17.75 19.32
C PHE A 292 6.10 -18.12 18.83
N ILE A 293 5.24 -17.13 18.80
CA ILE A 293 3.90 -17.20 18.21
C ILE A 293 3.92 -16.42 16.93
N PHE A 294 3.71 -17.07 15.79
CA PHE A 294 3.66 -16.42 14.48
C PHE A 294 2.22 -16.11 14.07
N TYR A 295 2.02 -14.96 13.45
CA TYR A 295 0.72 -14.51 12.97
C TYR A 295 0.68 -14.50 11.45
N GLY A 296 -0.37 -15.06 10.88
CA GLY A 296 -0.51 -15.24 9.45
C GLY A 296 -0.14 -16.66 8.99
N ASP A 297 0.20 -16.79 7.72
CA ASP A 297 0.66 -18.05 7.10
C ASP A 297 2.09 -17.91 6.58
N PRO A 298 3.12 -17.87 7.47
CA PRO A 298 4.49 -17.62 7.05
C PRO A 298 5.07 -18.72 6.15
N ALA A 299 4.48 -19.91 6.14
CA ALA A 299 4.82 -21.00 5.21
C ALA A 299 3.93 -21.01 3.96
N GLY A 300 2.92 -20.15 3.86
CA GLY A 300 1.97 -20.09 2.74
C GLY A 300 2.58 -19.49 1.47
N GLY A 301 2.03 -19.90 0.30
CA GLY A 301 2.55 -19.49 -1.01
C GLY A 301 2.22 -18.05 -1.43
N LEU A 302 1.06 -17.52 -1.02
CA LEU A 302 0.63 -16.15 -1.36
C LEU A 302 0.94 -15.19 -0.21
N ARG A 303 2.09 -14.50 -0.30
CA ARG A 303 2.54 -13.58 0.76
C ARG A 303 3.45 -12.47 0.26
N VAL A 304 3.61 -11.45 1.09
CA VAL A 304 4.63 -10.40 1.01
C VAL A 304 5.75 -10.66 2.04
N PRO A 305 6.91 -10.01 1.93
CA PRO A 305 8.07 -10.24 2.82
C PRO A 305 7.88 -9.61 4.22
N VAL A 306 6.79 -9.97 4.87
CA VAL A 306 6.41 -9.50 6.22
C VAL A 306 6.21 -10.72 7.12
N ILE A 307 6.81 -10.69 8.31
CA ILE A 307 6.62 -11.67 9.38
C ILE A 307 6.26 -10.92 10.64
N SER A 308 5.12 -11.23 11.25
CA SER A 308 4.76 -10.76 12.58
C SER A 308 4.79 -11.92 13.56
N LEU A 309 5.37 -11.66 14.72
CA LEU A 309 5.45 -12.65 15.79
C LEU A 309 5.36 -11.99 17.17
N ASN A 310 5.11 -12.80 18.19
CA ASN A 310 5.32 -12.45 19.59
C ASN A 310 6.20 -13.50 20.29
N LEU A 311 6.87 -13.07 21.33
CA LEU A 311 7.62 -13.91 22.24
C LEU A 311 6.74 -14.12 23.49
N ARG A 312 6.02 -15.24 23.57
CA ARG A 312 5.07 -15.54 24.66
C ARG A 312 4.15 -14.33 24.97
N GLU A 313 4.12 -13.94 26.27
CA GLU A 313 3.30 -12.85 26.78
C GLU A 313 4.05 -11.50 26.81
N GLU A 314 5.30 -11.43 26.27
CA GLU A 314 6.13 -10.24 26.29
C GLU A 314 5.47 -9.10 25.47
N ASP A 315 5.54 -7.88 25.98
CA ASP A 315 5.05 -6.71 25.26
C ASP A 315 5.87 -6.47 23.99
N SER A 316 5.20 -6.22 22.88
CA SER A 316 5.87 -6.04 21.58
C SER A 316 6.81 -4.83 21.54
N GLY A 317 6.53 -3.79 22.32
CA GLY A 317 7.39 -2.63 22.46
C GLY A 317 8.68 -2.99 23.18
N GLU A 318 8.61 -3.73 24.29
CA GLU A 318 9.78 -4.17 25.05
C GLU A 318 10.71 -5.06 24.19
N VAL A 319 10.13 -5.99 23.41
CA VAL A 319 10.91 -6.82 22.48
C VAL A 319 11.60 -5.98 21.41
N SER A 320 10.88 -5.03 20.81
CA SER A 320 11.43 -4.15 19.78
C SER A 320 12.52 -3.22 20.32
N ASP A 321 12.33 -2.66 21.50
CA ASP A 321 13.28 -1.78 22.15
C ASP A 321 14.56 -2.55 22.53
N TRP A 322 14.43 -3.76 23.06
CA TRP A 322 15.59 -4.61 23.37
C TRP A 322 16.39 -4.94 22.10
N LEU A 323 15.73 -5.34 20.99
CA LEU A 323 16.37 -5.60 19.71
C LEU A 323 17.15 -4.38 19.19
N PHE A 324 16.60 -3.17 19.40
CA PHE A 324 17.26 -1.96 18.95
C PHE A 324 18.45 -1.60 19.84
N HIS A 325 18.30 -1.62 21.14
CA HIS A 325 19.34 -1.19 22.09
C HIS A 325 20.53 -2.13 22.14
N GLU A 326 20.28 -3.44 22.14
CA GLU A 326 21.34 -4.45 22.25
C GLU A 326 22.00 -4.79 20.91
N TYR A 327 21.23 -4.76 19.81
CA TYR A 327 21.71 -5.26 18.52
C TYR A 327 21.62 -4.26 17.37
N GLY A 328 21.05 -3.08 17.58
CA GLY A 328 20.82 -2.08 16.54
C GLY A 328 19.85 -2.55 15.47
N ILE A 329 18.86 -3.39 15.82
CA ILE A 329 17.88 -3.97 14.89
C ILE A 329 16.58 -3.18 15.00
N CYS A 330 16.20 -2.52 13.92
CA CYS A 330 14.98 -1.74 13.81
C CYS A 330 13.81 -2.63 13.36
N THR A 331 12.79 -2.75 14.20
CA THR A 331 11.54 -3.45 13.94
C THR A 331 10.35 -2.54 14.23
N ARG A 332 9.14 -2.99 14.00
CA ARG A 332 7.95 -2.22 14.36
C ARG A 332 7.06 -2.98 15.35
N PRO A 333 6.86 -2.47 16.57
CA PRO A 333 5.91 -3.03 17.52
C PRO A 333 4.50 -2.46 17.37
N GLY A 334 3.53 -3.05 18.07
CA GLY A 334 2.20 -2.52 18.34
C GLY A 334 1.12 -2.94 17.35
N GLY A 335 0.13 -2.08 17.13
CA GLY A 335 -1.11 -2.41 16.42
C GLY A 335 -1.10 -2.22 14.90
N HIS A 336 -0.01 -1.73 14.30
CA HIS A 336 0.23 -1.62 12.84
C HIS A 336 -0.90 -0.97 12.02
N CYS A 337 -1.81 -0.23 12.66
CA CYS A 337 -3.03 0.33 12.06
C CYS A 337 -3.94 -0.73 11.39
N ALA A 338 -3.97 -1.96 11.90
CA ALA A 338 -4.81 -3.06 11.42
C ALA A 338 -5.63 -3.66 12.60
N PRO A 339 -6.59 -2.89 13.17
CA PRO A 339 -7.25 -3.23 14.43
C PRO A 339 -7.96 -4.57 14.39
N LEU A 340 -8.68 -4.87 13.30
CA LEU A 340 -9.46 -6.10 13.19
C LEU A 340 -8.59 -7.37 13.18
N MET A 341 -7.36 -7.29 12.67
CA MET A 341 -6.41 -8.41 12.75
C MET A 341 -5.91 -8.62 14.17
N HIS A 342 -5.70 -7.53 14.93
CA HIS A 342 -5.34 -7.64 16.35
C HIS A 342 -6.49 -8.16 17.21
N GLU A 343 -7.73 -7.73 16.95
CA GLU A 343 -8.93 -8.30 17.57
C GLU A 343 -9.06 -9.80 17.26
N PHE A 344 -8.87 -10.19 16.00
CA PHE A 344 -8.94 -11.60 15.58
C PHE A 344 -7.90 -12.50 16.27
N PHE A 345 -6.65 -12.01 16.41
CA PHE A 345 -5.56 -12.76 17.05
C PHE A 345 -5.42 -12.50 18.56
N HIS A 346 -6.33 -11.70 19.16
CA HIS A 346 -6.33 -11.35 20.58
C HIS A 346 -5.02 -10.70 21.06
N THR A 347 -4.50 -9.79 20.24
CA THR A 347 -3.23 -9.09 20.50
C THR A 347 -3.39 -7.57 20.65
N GLU A 348 -4.60 -7.08 20.98
CA GLU A 348 -4.91 -5.65 21.08
C GLU A 348 -4.07 -4.95 22.16
N ARG A 349 -3.74 -5.68 23.24
CA ARG A 349 -2.94 -5.15 24.36
C ARG A 349 -1.46 -5.37 24.16
N GLN A 350 -1.06 -6.58 23.76
CA GLN A 350 0.34 -6.99 23.59
C GLN A 350 0.95 -6.37 22.33
N GLY A 351 0.15 -6.12 21.29
CA GLY A 351 0.64 -5.81 19.96
C GLY A 351 1.31 -7.01 19.30
N MET A 352 2.06 -6.74 18.23
CA MET A 352 2.92 -7.71 17.56
C MET A 352 4.25 -7.06 17.22
N VAL A 353 5.34 -7.80 17.17
CA VAL A 353 6.61 -7.36 16.59
C VAL A 353 6.61 -7.76 15.13
N ARG A 354 6.67 -6.78 14.25
CA ARG A 354 6.68 -6.99 12.80
C ARG A 354 8.07 -6.80 12.23
N PHE A 355 8.51 -7.78 11.47
CA PHE A 355 9.73 -7.76 10.66
C PHE A 355 9.34 -7.67 9.18
N SER A 356 9.94 -6.77 8.46
CA SER A 356 9.68 -6.59 7.02
C SER A 356 10.97 -6.36 6.27
N PHE A 357 11.20 -7.20 5.30
CA PHE A 357 12.45 -7.31 4.57
C PHE A 357 12.41 -6.51 3.27
N SER A 358 13.57 -6.05 2.82
CA SER A 358 13.74 -5.38 1.55
C SER A 358 14.92 -5.93 0.78
N HIS A 359 15.01 -5.59 -0.49
CA HIS A 359 16.15 -5.94 -1.35
C HIS A 359 17.51 -5.46 -0.81
N GLY A 360 17.50 -4.44 0.06
CA GLY A 360 18.73 -3.92 0.70
C GLY A 360 19.25 -4.77 1.85
N ASN A 361 18.44 -5.69 2.39
CA ASN A 361 18.87 -6.56 3.47
C ASN A 361 19.71 -7.75 2.97
N THR A 362 20.49 -8.32 3.89
CA THR A 362 21.35 -9.49 3.63
C THR A 362 20.89 -10.70 4.46
N GLU A 363 21.26 -11.92 4.05
CA GLU A 363 21.00 -13.14 4.83
C GLU A 363 21.69 -13.10 6.19
N GLU A 364 22.88 -12.48 6.28
CA GLU A 364 23.60 -12.30 7.55
C GLU A 364 22.80 -11.44 8.53
N GLU A 365 22.24 -10.30 8.07
CA GLU A 365 21.39 -9.45 8.90
C GLU A 365 20.16 -10.21 9.41
N VAL A 366 19.53 -11.02 8.56
CA VAL A 366 18.39 -11.85 8.92
C VAL A 366 18.75 -12.90 9.97
N ARG A 367 19.90 -13.61 9.81
CA ARG A 367 20.37 -14.58 10.78
C ARG A 367 20.74 -13.94 12.12
N ARG A 368 21.35 -12.75 12.09
CA ARG A 368 21.64 -11.97 13.31
C ARG A 368 20.35 -11.58 14.05
N ALA A 369 19.33 -11.15 13.33
CA ALA A 369 18.03 -10.83 13.93
C ALA A 369 17.36 -12.07 14.56
N ALA A 370 17.40 -13.21 13.88
CA ALA A 370 16.90 -14.45 14.42
C ALA A 370 17.69 -14.95 15.63
N ALA A 371 19.02 -14.82 15.63
CA ALA A 371 19.88 -15.18 16.76
C ALA A 371 19.60 -14.29 17.98
N ALA A 372 19.45 -12.97 17.80
CA ALA A 372 19.09 -12.06 18.88
C ALA A 372 17.76 -12.47 19.54
N LEU A 373 16.73 -12.76 18.75
CA LEU A 373 15.45 -13.24 19.29
C LEU A 373 15.60 -14.54 20.08
N ARG A 374 16.41 -15.49 19.61
CA ARG A 374 16.68 -16.73 20.35
C ARG A 374 17.38 -16.46 21.70
N GLU A 375 18.35 -15.57 21.72
CA GLU A 375 19.04 -15.16 22.96
C GLU A 375 18.07 -14.57 23.98
N MET A 376 17.13 -13.73 23.53
CA MET A 376 16.07 -13.20 24.40
C MET A 376 15.20 -14.32 25.00
N THR A 377 15.07 -15.47 24.34
CA THR A 377 14.31 -16.61 24.88
C THR A 377 15.05 -17.34 26.01
N GLU A 378 16.36 -17.16 26.15
CA GLU A 378 17.19 -17.85 27.17
C GLU A 378 17.29 -17.05 28.46
N GLN A 379 16.95 -15.77 28.40
CA GLN A 379 16.86 -14.90 29.58
C GLN A 379 15.52 -15.08 30.31
#